data_48a65909a0005b03a3e44bc2973e2b87
#
_entry.id   48a65909a0005b03a3e44bc2973e2b87
#
_cell.length_a   1.000
_cell.length_b   1.000
_cell.length_c   1.000
_cell.angle_alpha   90.00
_cell.angle_beta   90.00
_cell.angle_gamma   90.00
#
_symmetry.space_group_name_H-M   'P 1'
#
loop_
_entity.id
_entity.type
_entity.pdbx_description
1 polymer ?
#
loop_
_entity_poly.entity_id
_entity_poly.type
_entity_poly.pdbx_seq_one_letter_code
_entity_poly.pdbx_strand_id
1 'polypeptide(L)'
;MSCVSSSFISSYTLLELSLTFCRVRFEHNFEDAHFEHDRVDAVAMERLTSSPHVINIFGFCGHSVMTEFADGTCVGELADKSRKKKLARLRIAWDIANGLADVHGIDGDGNATFVHLDINPANVVSVGGTLKLNDFNIGIILRWNTTSNKQCGFPAQYPNPQWRSPEEARGEQSLTEKVDIFSMGHIFFRLICGHEPWNKLELGGKPSKEMIHEKVQMGVLPLIPDHVMNTDNKEVAAIRDVMLQCYAIDPSKRPSARMIANHLENVLNQLSAEQSKIKVSRKKSEQGGKRS
;
A
#
# COMPACT_ATOMS: atom_id res chain seq x y z
N MET A 1 9.72 6.14 -15.92
CA MET A 1 9.63 4.72 -16.37
C MET A 1 8.21 4.29 -16.06
N SER A 2 7.48 3.91 -17.10
CA SER A 2 6.05 3.62 -17.06
C SER A 2 5.74 2.41 -16.20
N CYS A 3 4.81 2.57 -15.27
CA CYS A 3 4.16 1.46 -14.56
C CYS A 3 3.27 0.70 -15.55
N VAL A 4 3.82 -0.20 -16.32
CA VAL A 4 3.05 -1.08 -17.19
C VAL A 4 3.51 -2.49 -16.91
N SER A 5 2.68 -3.25 -16.19
CA SER A 5 2.76 -4.70 -16.21
C SER A 5 2.61 -5.16 -17.66
N SER A 6 3.14 -6.32 -18.00
CA SER A 6 3.12 -6.92 -19.35
C SER A 6 1.72 -7.25 -19.90
N SER A 7 0.67 -6.73 -19.29
CA SER A 7 -0.74 -6.91 -19.68
C SER A 7 -1.16 -5.84 -20.70
N PHE A 8 -1.99 -6.22 -21.66
CA PHE A 8 -2.59 -5.27 -22.60
C PHE A 8 -3.79 -4.59 -21.92
N ILE A 9 -3.69 -3.29 -21.69
CA ILE A 9 -4.74 -2.49 -21.07
C ILE A 9 -5.52 -1.75 -22.17
N SER A 10 -6.83 -2.00 -22.28
CA SER A 10 -7.74 -1.22 -23.11
C SER A 10 -8.81 -0.58 -22.23
N SER A 11 -9.03 0.72 -22.40
CA SER A 11 -10.09 1.45 -21.69
C SER A 11 -11.29 1.68 -22.61
N TYR A 12 -12.49 1.44 -22.09
CA TYR A 12 -13.77 1.66 -22.77
C TYR A 12 -14.67 2.51 -21.91
N THR A 13 -15.43 3.40 -22.52
CA THR A 13 -16.49 4.17 -21.86
C THR A 13 -17.83 3.61 -22.29
N LEU A 14 -18.57 3.02 -21.35
CA LEU A 14 -19.92 2.52 -21.57
C LEU A 14 -20.85 3.19 -20.55
N LEU A 15 -21.84 3.96 -21.02
CA LEU A 15 -22.89 4.56 -20.17
C LEU A 15 -22.36 5.25 -18.89
N GLU A 16 -21.39 6.20 -19.04
CA GLU A 16 -20.75 6.94 -17.93
C GLU A 16 -19.82 6.12 -17.02
N LEU A 17 -19.66 4.82 -17.24
CA LEU A 17 -18.70 3.98 -16.54
C LEU A 17 -17.39 3.88 -17.34
N SER A 18 -16.28 4.29 -16.73
CA SER A 18 -14.95 4.02 -17.28
C SER A 18 -14.45 2.68 -16.75
N LEU A 19 -14.16 1.76 -17.68
CA LEU A 19 -13.73 0.40 -17.36
C LEU A 19 -12.31 0.15 -17.89
N THR A 20 -11.55 -0.64 -17.16
CA THR A 20 -10.27 -1.19 -17.60
C THR A 20 -10.44 -2.66 -17.92
N PHE A 21 -9.92 -3.06 -19.07
CA PHE A 21 -9.87 -4.47 -19.47
C PHE A 21 -8.41 -4.91 -19.57
N CYS A 22 -8.02 -5.82 -18.68
CA CYS A 22 -6.69 -6.40 -18.65
C CYS A 22 -6.74 -7.84 -19.18
N ARG A 23 -5.79 -8.21 -20.01
CA ARG A 23 -5.60 -9.59 -20.44
C ARG A 23 -4.13 -9.89 -20.70
N VAL A 24 -3.74 -11.15 -20.55
CA VAL A 24 -2.41 -11.62 -20.94
C VAL A 24 -2.21 -11.49 -22.45
N ARG A 25 -1.01 -11.07 -22.89
CA ARG A 25 -0.68 -10.98 -24.31
C ARG A 25 -0.61 -12.39 -24.93
N PHE A 26 -1.04 -12.52 -26.17
CA PHE A 26 -0.96 -13.79 -26.93
C PHE A 26 0.47 -14.31 -27.15
N GLU A 27 1.46 -13.46 -26.93
CA GLU A 27 2.89 -13.81 -27.07
C GLU A 27 3.45 -14.61 -25.88
N HIS A 28 2.69 -14.72 -24.77
CA HIS A 28 3.08 -15.51 -23.60
C HIS A 28 2.52 -16.93 -23.72
N ASN A 29 3.35 -17.92 -23.37
CA ASN A 29 2.87 -19.27 -23.15
C ASN A 29 1.87 -19.27 -21.99
N PHE A 30 0.72 -19.87 -22.20
CA PHE A 30 -0.30 -20.03 -21.16
C PHE A 30 0.07 -21.28 -20.33
N GLU A 31 0.70 -21.04 -19.17
CA GLU A 31 1.04 -22.07 -18.20
C GLU A 31 0.01 -22.11 -17.07
N ASP A 32 -0.22 -23.26 -16.46
CA ASP A 32 -1.16 -23.44 -15.35
C ASP A 32 -0.89 -22.46 -14.18
N ALA A 33 0.40 -22.14 -13.94
CA ALA A 33 0.79 -21.18 -12.93
C ALA A 33 0.26 -19.76 -13.21
N HIS A 34 0.23 -19.32 -14.47
CA HIS A 34 -0.33 -18.03 -14.84
C HIS A 34 -1.84 -18.00 -14.64
N PHE A 35 -2.53 -19.10 -14.97
CA PHE A 35 -3.96 -19.22 -14.73
C PHE A 35 -4.31 -19.14 -13.25
N GLU A 36 -3.53 -19.80 -12.38
CA GLU A 36 -3.72 -19.71 -10.92
C GLU A 36 -3.49 -18.28 -10.39
N HIS A 37 -2.49 -17.56 -10.90
CA HIS A 37 -2.26 -16.16 -10.51
C HIS A 37 -3.45 -15.27 -10.89
N ASP A 38 -3.95 -15.38 -12.12
CA ASP A 38 -5.11 -14.60 -12.57
C ASP A 38 -6.37 -14.97 -11.78
N ARG A 39 -6.51 -16.25 -11.40
CA ARG A 39 -7.63 -16.72 -10.59
C ARG A 39 -7.57 -16.18 -9.16
N VAL A 40 -6.41 -16.15 -8.53
CA VAL A 40 -6.24 -15.57 -7.19
C VAL A 40 -6.57 -14.09 -7.21
N ASP A 41 -6.07 -13.35 -8.20
CA ASP A 41 -6.34 -11.93 -8.40
C ASP A 41 -7.84 -11.65 -8.52
N ALA A 42 -8.53 -12.36 -9.41
CA ALA A 42 -9.96 -12.20 -9.64
C ALA A 42 -10.80 -12.54 -8.40
N VAL A 43 -10.50 -13.65 -7.71
CA VAL A 43 -11.24 -14.08 -6.52
C VAL A 43 -11.02 -13.11 -5.35
N ALA A 44 -9.80 -12.60 -5.17
CA ALA A 44 -9.52 -11.61 -4.13
C ALA A 44 -10.31 -10.32 -4.38
N MET A 45 -10.28 -9.79 -5.61
CA MET A 45 -11.04 -8.58 -5.97
C MET A 45 -12.56 -8.80 -5.85
N GLU A 46 -13.09 -9.96 -6.26
CA GLU A 46 -14.52 -10.28 -6.13
C GLU A 46 -14.97 -10.25 -4.67
N ARG A 47 -14.20 -10.85 -3.77
CA ARG A 47 -14.50 -10.87 -2.33
C ARG A 47 -14.38 -9.49 -1.68
N LEU A 48 -13.57 -8.60 -2.25
CA LEU A 48 -13.28 -7.26 -1.73
C LEU A 48 -14.08 -6.14 -2.42
N THR A 49 -15.05 -6.47 -3.27
CA THR A 49 -15.86 -5.47 -4.02
C THR A 49 -16.59 -4.46 -3.15
N SER A 50 -16.83 -4.75 -1.87
CA SER A 50 -17.42 -3.80 -0.92
C SER A 50 -16.42 -2.81 -0.32
N SER A 51 -15.11 -3.03 -0.49
CA SER A 51 -14.09 -2.13 0.02
C SER A 51 -13.93 -0.90 -0.87
N PRO A 52 -14.03 0.31 -0.32
CA PRO A 52 -13.73 1.53 -1.08
C PRO A 52 -12.24 1.70 -1.40
N HIS A 53 -11.36 0.90 -0.77
CA HIS A 53 -9.89 0.99 -0.89
C HIS A 53 -9.27 -0.18 -1.65
N VAL A 54 -10.08 -0.99 -2.33
CA VAL A 54 -9.64 -2.05 -3.24
C VAL A 54 -10.28 -1.83 -4.61
N ILE A 55 -9.55 -2.13 -5.68
CA ILE A 55 -10.04 -2.00 -7.04
C ILE A 55 -11.27 -2.92 -7.25
N ASN A 56 -12.36 -2.38 -7.81
CA ASN A 56 -13.55 -3.17 -8.08
C ASN A 56 -13.39 -3.99 -9.35
N ILE A 57 -13.80 -5.26 -9.29
CA ILE A 57 -13.93 -6.14 -10.43
C ILE A 57 -15.39 -6.18 -10.89
N PHE A 58 -15.60 -6.16 -12.20
CA PHE A 58 -16.92 -6.33 -12.82
C PHE A 58 -17.11 -7.73 -13.41
N GLY A 59 -16.01 -8.43 -13.66
CA GLY A 59 -16.03 -9.80 -14.14
C GLY A 59 -14.65 -10.29 -14.57
N PHE A 60 -14.50 -11.59 -14.67
CA PHE A 60 -13.30 -12.23 -15.19
C PHE A 60 -13.64 -13.47 -16.01
N CYS A 61 -12.75 -13.80 -16.95
CA CYS A 61 -12.88 -15.01 -17.75
C CYS A 61 -11.50 -15.47 -18.24
N GLY A 62 -11.07 -16.64 -17.79
CA GLY A 62 -9.73 -17.15 -18.09
C GLY A 62 -8.66 -16.19 -17.62
N HIS A 63 -7.85 -15.70 -18.56
CA HIS A 63 -6.76 -14.74 -18.34
C HIS A 63 -7.19 -13.27 -18.52
N SER A 64 -8.46 -12.98 -18.43
CA SER A 64 -9.00 -11.63 -18.67
C SER A 64 -9.82 -11.16 -17.48
N VAL A 65 -9.55 -9.94 -17.04
CA VAL A 65 -10.26 -9.29 -15.95
C VAL A 65 -10.79 -7.93 -16.41
N MET A 66 -11.98 -7.56 -15.96
CA MET A 66 -12.57 -6.25 -16.18
C MET A 66 -12.79 -5.55 -14.85
N THR A 67 -12.12 -4.41 -14.67
CA THR A 67 -12.13 -3.63 -13.44
C THR A 67 -12.63 -2.21 -13.67
N GLU A 68 -12.87 -1.46 -12.60
CA GLU A 68 -13.05 -0.02 -12.69
C GLU A 68 -11.78 0.64 -13.24
N PHE A 69 -11.96 1.80 -13.88
CA PHE A 69 -10.86 2.54 -14.50
C PHE A 69 -10.09 3.34 -13.46
N ALA A 70 -8.79 3.08 -13.35
CA ALA A 70 -7.89 3.91 -12.57
C ALA A 70 -7.53 5.18 -13.33
N ASP A 71 -7.69 6.35 -12.71
CA ASP A 71 -7.43 7.66 -13.33
C ASP A 71 -5.93 8.04 -13.40
N GLY A 72 -5.06 7.07 -13.19
CA GLY A 72 -3.71 6.99 -13.74
C GLY A 72 -2.58 7.61 -12.93
N THR A 73 -2.76 8.00 -11.68
CA THR A 73 -1.63 8.47 -10.86
C THR A 73 -1.17 7.41 -9.88
N CYS A 74 0.09 6.94 -10.01
CA CYS A 74 0.70 6.08 -9.01
C CYS A 74 1.04 6.87 -7.72
N VAL A 75 1.13 6.16 -6.59
CA VAL A 75 1.44 6.77 -5.28
C VAL A 75 2.70 7.64 -5.31
N GLY A 76 3.71 7.28 -6.09
CA GLY A 76 4.94 8.07 -6.19
C GLY A 76 4.70 9.50 -6.67
N GLU A 77 3.91 9.70 -7.72
CA GLU A 77 3.53 11.03 -8.22
C GLU A 77 2.59 11.76 -7.26
N LEU A 78 1.64 11.05 -6.65
CA LEU A 78 0.74 11.63 -5.67
C LEU A 78 1.48 12.09 -4.42
N ALA A 79 2.50 11.36 -3.97
CA ALA A 79 3.36 11.75 -2.87
C ALA A 79 4.03 13.10 -3.14
N ASP A 80 4.56 13.32 -4.36
CA ASP A 80 5.19 14.57 -4.73
C ASP A 80 4.19 15.73 -4.85
N LYS A 81 3.03 15.48 -5.47
CA LYS A 81 1.95 16.48 -5.60
C LYS A 81 1.32 16.83 -4.24
N SER A 82 1.30 15.90 -3.29
CA SER A 82 0.67 16.06 -1.97
C SER A 82 1.45 16.94 -1.01
N ARG A 83 2.77 17.12 -1.20
CA ARG A 83 3.65 17.92 -0.31
C ARG A 83 3.14 19.35 -0.06
N LYS A 84 2.45 19.94 -1.03
CA LYS A 84 1.89 21.29 -0.95
C LYS A 84 0.46 21.33 -0.40
N LYS A 85 -0.20 20.20 -0.24
CA LYS A 85 -1.59 20.10 0.22
C LYS A 85 -1.64 19.56 1.65
N LYS A 86 -2.24 20.34 2.55
CA LYS A 86 -2.40 19.94 3.96
C LYS A 86 -3.21 18.66 4.07
N LEU A 87 -2.75 17.76 4.92
CA LEU A 87 -3.32 16.45 5.24
C LEU A 87 -3.42 15.46 4.06
N ALA A 88 -2.89 15.84 2.87
CA ALA A 88 -3.01 14.96 1.70
C ALA A 88 -2.17 13.70 1.85
N ARG A 89 -0.94 13.80 2.39
CA ARG A 89 -0.09 12.62 2.64
C ARG A 89 -0.68 11.70 3.70
N LEU A 90 -1.27 12.31 4.75
CA LEU A 90 -1.92 11.54 5.82
C LEU A 90 -3.14 10.78 5.28
N ARG A 91 -3.92 11.40 4.37
CA ARG A 91 -5.05 10.74 3.72
C ARG A 91 -4.58 9.59 2.82
N ILE A 92 -3.52 9.80 2.02
CA ILE A 92 -2.90 8.73 1.21
C ILE A 92 -2.48 7.55 2.10
N ALA A 93 -1.79 7.82 3.21
CA ALA A 93 -1.37 6.78 4.14
C ALA A 93 -2.56 6.04 4.76
N TRP A 94 -3.63 6.77 5.09
CA TRP A 94 -4.87 6.21 5.63
C TRP A 94 -5.62 5.34 4.61
N ASP A 95 -5.76 5.77 3.35
CA ASP A 95 -6.38 4.98 2.28
C ASP A 95 -5.65 3.64 2.10
N ILE A 96 -4.31 3.67 2.03
CA ILE A 96 -3.48 2.47 1.84
C ILE A 96 -3.60 1.52 3.04
N ALA A 97 -3.58 2.05 4.26
CA ALA A 97 -3.72 1.24 5.47
C ALA A 97 -5.10 0.59 5.57
N ASN A 98 -6.18 1.28 5.16
CA ASN A 98 -7.52 0.70 5.09
C ASN A 98 -7.60 -0.38 4.02
N GLY A 99 -7.09 -0.13 2.82
CA GLY A 99 -7.05 -1.13 1.77
C GLY A 99 -6.36 -2.41 2.23
N LEU A 100 -5.19 -2.27 2.87
CA LEU A 100 -4.47 -3.44 3.40
C LEU A 100 -5.21 -4.11 4.57
N ALA A 101 -5.92 -3.34 5.40
CA ALA A 101 -6.75 -3.89 6.47
C ALA A 101 -7.91 -4.72 5.92
N ASP A 102 -8.55 -4.25 4.85
CA ASP A 102 -9.63 -4.97 4.18
C ASP A 102 -9.11 -6.24 3.48
N VAL A 103 -7.93 -6.16 2.86
CA VAL A 103 -7.25 -7.33 2.24
C VAL A 103 -6.93 -8.39 3.30
N HIS A 104 -6.30 -8.02 4.40
CA HIS A 104 -5.99 -8.97 5.47
C HIS A 104 -7.26 -9.54 6.10
N GLY A 105 -8.31 -8.73 6.25
CA GLY A 105 -9.61 -9.09 6.81
C GLY A 105 -10.63 -9.55 5.78
N ILE A 106 -10.22 -10.14 4.65
CA ILE A 106 -11.12 -10.55 3.56
C ILE A 106 -12.26 -11.49 4.00
N ASP A 107 -12.05 -12.26 5.05
CA ASP A 107 -13.04 -13.15 5.66
C ASP A 107 -13.62 -12.60 6.99
N GLY A 108 -13.25 -11.39 7.37
CA GLY A 108 -13.68 -10.69 8.58
C GLY A 108 -12.50 -10.16 9.41
N ASP A 109 -12.80 -9.20 10.28
CA ASP A 109 -11.81 -8.60 11.16
C ASP A 109 -11.35 -9.58 12.25
N GLY A 110 -10.06 -9.53 12.59
CA GLY A 110 -9.45 -10.25 13.71
C GLY A 110 -8.28 -11.13 13.32
N ASN A 111 -8.46 -12.02 12.36
CA ASN A 111 -7.41 -12.91 11.89
C ASN A 111 -7.17 -12.66 10.40
N ALA A 112 -5.93 -12.39 10.02
CA ALA A 112 -5.60 -12.25 8.61
C ALA A 112 -5.76 -13.62 7.91
N THR A 113 -6.51 -13.63 6.82
CA THR A 113 -6.77 -14.83 6.01
C THR A 113 -6.25 -14.70 4.58
N PHE A 114 -5.76 -13.51 4.22
CA PHE A 114 -5.11 -13.26 2.94
C PHE A 114 -3.88 -12.35 3.11
N VAL A 115 -2.85 -12.57 2.30
CA VAL A 115 -1.63 -11.76 2.20
C VAL A 115 -1.46 -11.32 0.76
N HIS A 116 -1.20 -10.05 0.54
CA HIS A 116 -1.03 -9.49 -0.80
C HIS A 116 0.29 -9.88 -1.45
N LEU A 117 1.36 -9.88 -0.68
CA LEU A 117 2.75 -10.18 -1.06
C LEU A 117 3.41 -9.22 -2.07
N ASP A 118 2.71 -8.28 -2.63
CA ASP A 118 3.30 -7.29 -3.55
C ASP A 118 2.86 -5.86 -3.24
N ILE A 119 2.90 -5.49 -1.96
CA ILE A 119 2.63 -4.12 -1.52
C ILE A 119 3.79 -3.22 -1.96
N ASN A 120 3.54 -2.41 -2.99
CA ASN A 120 4.47 -1.45 -3.54
C ASN A 120 3.71 -0.27 -4.20
N PRO A 121 4.37 0.86 -4.52
CA PRO A 121 3.69 2.03 -5.10
C PRO A 121 3.01 1.80 -6.45
N ALA A 122 3.42 0.79 -7.24
CA ALA A 122 2.83 0.51 -8.54
C ALA A 122 1.46 -0.18 -8.41
N ASN A 123 1.26 -0.91 -7.30
CA ASN A 123 0.03 -1.65 -7.00
C ASN A 123 -0.97 -0.82 -6.17
N VAL A 124 -0.76 0.49 -6.10
CA VAL A 124 -1.72 1.45 -5.51
C VAL A 124 -2.14 2.43 -6.59
N VAL A 125 -3.39 2.39 -6.95
CA VAL A 125 -3.98 3.20 -8.03
C VAL A 125 -4.99 4.20 -7.49
N SER A 126 -5.24 5.28 -8.26
CA SER A 126 -6.27 6.27 -7.92
C SER A 126 -7.53 6.04 -8.74
N VAL A 127 -8.68 6.07 -8.07
CA VAL A 127 -10.01 6.01 -8.70
C VAL A 127 -10.88 7.08 -8.07
N GLY A 128 -11.24 8.10 -8.84
CA GLY A 128 -12.07 9.21 -8.34
C GLY A 128 -11.46 9.95 -7.14
N GLY A 129 -10.13 9.94 -7.00
CA GLY A 129 -9.39 10.59 -5.91
C GLY A 129 -9.22 9.76 -4.64
N THR A 130 -9.74 8.53 -4.60
CA THR A 130 -9.49 7.54 -3.54
C THR A 130 -8.40 6.58 -4.00
N LEU A 131 -7.48 6.25 -3.11
CA LEU A 131 -6.45 5.25 -3.41
C LEU A 131 -6.95 3.85 -3.11
N LYS A 132 -6.65 2.94 -4.04
CA LYS A 132 -7.09 1.55 -4.00
C LYS A 132 -5.93 0.60 -4.25
N LEU A 133 -5.89 -0.49 -3.51
CA LEU A 133 -4.98 -1.60 -3.77
C LEU A 133 -5.44 -2.39 -4.99
N ASN A 134 -4.48 -2.92 -5.72
CA ASN A 134 -4.66 -3.65 -6.98
C ASN A 134 -3.56 -4.71 -7.14
N ASP A 135 -3.75 -5.66 -8.05
CA ASP A 135 -2.76 -6.69 -8.42
C ASP A 135 -2.49 -7.71 -7.30
N PHE A 136 -3.46 -8.58 -7.07
CA PHE A 136 -3.41 -9.65 -6.06
C PHE A 136 -2.88 -10.98 -6.61
N ASN A 137 -2.30 -10.99 -7.80
CA ASN A 137 -1.95 -12.18 -8.58
C ASN A 137 -0.99 -13.15 -7.88
N ILE A 138 -0.12 -12.65 -6.99
CA ILE A 138 0.79 -13.45 -6.17
C ILE A 138 0.33 -13.57 -4.71
N GLY A 139 -0.89 -13.13 -4.40
CA GLY A 139 -1.45 -13.20 -3.06
C GLY A 139 -1.62 -14.63 -2.55
N ILE A 140 -1.61 -14.78 -1.25
CA ILE A 140 -1.73 -16.09 -0.58
C ILE A 140 -2.92 -16.11 0.36
N ILE A 141 -3.78 -17.12 0.21
CA ILE A 141 -4.81 -17.46 1.19
C ILE A 141 -4.14 -18.15 2.37
N LEU A 142 -4.19 -17.53 3.54
CA LEU A 142 -3.60 -18.07 4.75
C LEU A 142 -4.42 -19.22 5.30
N ARG A 143 -3.74 -20.30 5.66
CA ARG A 143 -4.34 -21.46 6.34
C ARG A 143 -4.23 -21.28 7.85
N TRP A 144 -5.24 -21.76 8.54
CA TRP A 144 -5.28 -21.77 10.01
C TRP A 144 -5.33 -23.18 10.54
N ASN A 145 -4.50 -23.44 11.54
CA ASN A 145 -4.61 -24.66 12.34
C ASN A 145 -5.70 -24.45 13.38
N THR A 146 -6.85 -25.07 13.19
CA THR A 146 -8.01 -24.94 14.08
C THR A 146 -7.79 -25.49 15.48
N THR A 147 -6.88 -26.45 15.64
CA THR A 147 -6.55 -27.05 16.95
C THR A 147 -5.71 -26.11 17.81
N SER A 148 -4.71 -25.45 17.21
CA SER A 148 -3.82 -24.52 17.93
C SER A 148 -4.28 -23.06 17.84
N ASN A 149 -5.28 -22.78 17.02
CA ASN A 149 -5.76 -21.45 16.67
C ASN A 149 -4.62 -20.50 16.22
N LYS A 150 -3.74 -21.02 15.35
CA LYS A 150 -2.59 -20.27 14.81
C LYS A 150 -2.54 -20.37 13.30
N GLN A 151 -2.02 -19.32 12.67
CA GLN A 151 -1.66 -19.35 11.26
C GLN A 151 -0.62 -20.44 10.99
N CYS A 152 -0.75 -21.15 9.87
CA CYS A 152 0.23 -22.16 9.45
C CYS A 152 1.50 -21.53 8.87
N GLY A 153 1.46 -20.25 8.50
CA GLY A 153 2.54 -19.59 7.77
C GLY A 153 2.68 -20.08 6.33
N PHE A 154 3.59 -19.45 5.59
CA PHE A 154 3.93 -19.82 4.21
C PHE A 154 5.42 -19.55 3.95
N PRO A 155 6.06 -20.25 2.99
CA PRO A 155 7.45 -20.01 2.65
C PRO A 155 7.63 -18.76 1.80
N ALA A 156 8.80 -18.10 1.92
CA ALA A 156 9.17 -16.98 1.05
C ALA A 156 9.23 -17.44 -0.42
N GLN A 157 8.56 -16.72 -1.31
CA GLN A 157 8.41 -17.11 -2.71
C GLN A 157 9.11 -16.16 -3.68
N TYR A 158 9.17 -14.86 -3.37
CA TYR A 158 9.61 -13.81 -4.30
C TYR A 158 10.70 -12.93 -3.70
N PRO A 159 11.95 -13.13 -4.06
CA PRO A 159 13.08 -12.41 -3.46
C PRO A 159 13.39 -11.06 -4.13
N ASN A 160 12.39 -10.23 -4.46
CA ASN A 160 12.68 -8.86 -4.89
C ASN A 160 12.99 -8.00 -3.65
N PRO A 161 14.24 -7.60 -3.38
CA PRO A 161 14.62 -7.09 -2.06
C PRO A 161 14.11 -5.69 -1.74
N GLN A 162 13.79 -4.87 -2.73
CA GLN A 162 13.52 -3.45 -2.52
C GLN A 162 12.28 -3.17 -1.66
N TRP A 163 11.27 -4.02 -1.78
CA TRP A 163 9.97 -3.86 -1.10
C TRP A 163 9.69 -4.98 -0.10
N ARG A 164 10.67 -5.85 0.16
CA ARG A 164 10.50 -7.05 0.98
C ARG A 164 11.00 -6.87 2.40
N SER A 165 10.41 -7.66 3.28
CA SER A 165 10.80 -7.72 4.69
C SER A 165 12.08 -8.53 4.91
N PRO A 166 12.77 -8.35 6.05
CA PRO A 166 13.97 -9.12 6.38
C PRO A 166 13.74 -10.64 6.40
N GLU A 167 12.60 -11.10 6.90
CA GLU A 167 12.25 -12.52 6.96
C GLU A 167 12.02 -13.12 5.58
N GLU A 168 11.45 -12.35 4.61
CA GLU A 168 11.37 -12.76 3.21
C GLU A 168 12.77 -12.85 2.59
N ALA A 169 13.62 -11.85 2.83
CA ALA A 169 14.99 -11.84 2.32
C ALA A 169 15.85 -12.99 2.87
N ARG A 170 15.57 -13.45 4.09
CA ARG A 170 16.22 -14.63 4.69
C ARG A 170 15.66 -15.95 4.19
N GLY A 171 14.58 -15.97 3.40
CA GLY A 171 13.94 -17.18 2.90
C GLY A 171 13.24 -17.99 4.00
N GLU A 172 12.68 -17.32 5.00
CA GLU A 172 11.99 -18.00 6.09
C GLU A 172 10.78 -18.79 5.60
N GLN A 173 10.48 -19.89 6.27
CA GLN A 173 9.47 -20.87 5.83
C GLN A 173 8.09 -20.68 6.50
N SER A 174 7.99 -19.74 7.41
CA SER A 174 6.75 -19.52 8.19
C SER A 174 6.40 -18.02 8.25
N LEU A 175 6.22 -17.42 7.06
CA LEU A 175 5.83 -16.02 6.93
C LEU A 175 4.33 -15.86 7.26
N THR A 176 3.97 -14.63 7.63
CA THR A 176 2.60 -14.23 7.93
C THR A 176 2.27 -12.92 7.20
N GLU A 177 1.07 -12.39 7.37
CA GLU A 177 0.65 -11.09 6.82
C GLU A 177 1.55 -9.92 7.24
N LYS A 178 2.42 -10.13 8.21
CA LYS A 178 3.34 -9.10 8.69
C LYS A 178 4.38 -8.68 7.65
N VAL A 179 4.59 -9.47 6.60
CA VAL A 179 5.43 -9.07 5.47
C VAL A 179 4.83 -7.87 4.73
N ASP A 180 3.52 -7.87 4.51
CA ASP A 180 2.81 -6.74 3.88
C ASP A 180 2.89 -5.47 4.74
N ILE A 181 2.85 -5.60 6.06
CA ILE A 181 3.00 -4.47 6.98
C ILE A 181 4.37 -3.81 6.80
N PHE A 182 5.44 -4.60 6.68
CA PHE A 182 6.78 -4.08 6.43
C PHE A 182 6.85 -3.36 5.07
N SER A 183 6.30 -3.97 4.03
CA SER A 183 6.23 -3.39 2.67
C SER A 183 5.43 -2.09 2.64
N MET A 184 4.32 -2.00 3.38
CA MET A 184 3.57 -0.75 3.56
C MET A 184 4.43 0.34 4.22
N GLY A 185 5.31 -0.03 5.15
CA GLY A 185 6.31 0.89 5.73
C GLY A 185 7.18 1.54 4.67
N HIS A 186 7.58 0.83 3.62
CA HIS A 186 8.31 1.39 2.49
C HIS A 186 7.49 2.39 1.67
N ILE A 187 6.18 2.18 1.52
CA ILE A 187 5.31 3.18 0.89
C ILE A 187 5.22 4.44 1.76
N PHE A 188 5.09 4.30 3.07
CA PHE A 188 5.10 5.44 4.00
C PHE A 188 6.44 6.17 3.97
N PHE A 189 7.57 5.44 3.88
CA PHE A 189 8.88 6.03 3.66
C PHE A 189 8.90 6.89 2.39
N ARG A 190 8.48 6.35 1.24
CA ARG A 190 8.41 7.09 -0.03
C ARG A 190 7.56 8.36 0.10
N LEU A 191 6.46 8.27 0.83
CA LEU A 191 5.49 9.36 1.02
C LEU A 191 6.09 10.56 1.79
N ILE A 192 6.90 10.30 2.82
CA ILE A 192 7.45 11.37 3.69
C ILE A 192 8.89 11.73 3.39
N CYS A 193 9.74 10.80 2.93
CA CYS A 193 11.13 11.06 2.55
C CYS A 193 11.25 11.62 1.13
N GLY A 194 10.31 11.29 0.23
CA GLY A 194 10.24 11.83 -1.11
C GLY A 194 11.11 11.14 -2.14
N HIS A 195 11.68 10.02 -1.79
CA HIS A 195 12.45 9.15 -2.67
C HIS A 195 12.19 7.70 -2.29
N GLU A 196 12.49 6.78 -3.19
CA GLU A 196 12.41 5.35 -2.91
C GLU A 196 13.38 4.93 -1.81
N PRO A 197 13.04 3.93 -0.99
CA PRO A 197 14.00 3.29 -0.10
C PRO A 197 15.17 2.73 -0.90
N TRP A 198 16.36 2.65 -0.28
CA TRP A 198 17.56 2.11 -0.91
C TRP A 198 17.98 2.87 -2.18
N ASN A 199 17.88 4.18 -2.18
CA ASN A 199 18.26 4.99 -3.32
C ASN A 199 19.79 5.14 -3.47
N LYS A 200 20.23 5.71 -4.60
CA LYS A 200 21.65 5.91 -4.89
C LYS A 200 22.39 6.83 -3.89
N LEU A 201 21.68 7.76 -3.23
CA LEU A 201 22.29 8.67 -2.26
C LEU A 201 22.64 7.91 -0.98
N GLU A 202 21.80 6.97 -0.60
CA GLU A 202 21.99 6.12 0.56
C GLU A 202 23.12 5.11 0.36
N LEU A 203 23.25 4.55 -0.84
CA LEU A 203 24.17 3.45 -1.14
C LEU A 203 25.48 3.90 -1.82
N GLY A 204 25.69 5.20 -1.99
CA GLY A 204 26.89 5.76 -2.62
C GLY A 204 27.01 5.53 -4.12
N GLY A 205 25.95 5.03 -4.77
CA GLY A 205 25.90 4.74 -6.20
C GLY A 205 24.56 4.15 -6.61
N LYS A 206 24.43 3.67 -7.87
CA LYS A 206 23.24 2.95 -8.31
C LYS A 206 23.12 1.63 -7.52
N PRO A 207 22.06 1.43 -6.75
CA PRO A 207 21.91 0.21 -5.94
C PRO A 207 21.75 -1.01 -6.84
N SER A 208 22.49 -2.08 -6.57
CA SER A 208 22.21 -3.38 -7.13
C SER A 208 21.18 -4.12 -6.28
N LYS A 209 20.51 -5.11 -6.88
CA LYS A 209 19.54 -5.94 -6.14
C LYS A 209 20.24 -6.74 -5.04
N GLU A 210 21.45 -7.18 -5.28
CA GLU A 210 22.30 -7.95 -4.34
C GLU A 210 22.64 -7.10 -3.11
N MET A 211 23.10 -5.85 -3.31
CA MET A 211 23.40 -4.94 -2.21
C MET A 211 22.18 -4.65 -1.33
N ILE A 212 21.01 -4.45 -1.96
CA ILE A 212 19.78 -4.24 -1.21
C ILE A 212 19.41 -5.51 -0.45
N HIS A 213 19.49 -6.68 -1.11
CA HIS A 213 19.17 -7.96 -0.51
C HIS A 213 20.01 -8.24 0.75
N GLU A 214 21.31 -8.05 0.69
CA GLU A 214 22.23 -8.22 1.83
C GLU A 214 21.84 -7.31 3.01
N LYS A 215 21.55 -6.03 2.74
CA LYS A 215 21.14 -5.08 3.80
C LYS A 215 19.80 -5.47 4.42
N VAL A 216 18.80 -5.80 3.59
CA VAL A 216 17.47 -6.21 4.07
C VAL A 216 17.58 -7.51 4.87
N GLN A 217 18.33 -8.50 4.39
CA GLN A 217 18.58 -9.77 5.07
C GLN A 217 19.19 -9.58 6.46
N MET A 218 20.13 -8.63 6.61
CA MET A 218 20.72 -8.24 7.89
C MET A 218 19.75 -7.42 8.77
N GLY A 219 18.57 -7.05 8.30
CA GLY A 219 17.63 -6.21 9.04
C GLY A 219 18.03 -4.73 9.07
N VAL A 220 18.91 -4.28 8.17
CA VAL A 220 19.22 -2.86 8.03
C VAL A 220 18.01 -2.15 7.44
N LEU A 221 17.65 -0.99 7.97
CA LEU A 221 16.54 -0.17 7.47
C LEU A 221 17.05 0.89 6.48
N PRO A 222 16.19 1.38 5.56
CA PRO A 222 16.51 2.52 4.72
C PRO A 222 16.87 3.75 5.55
N LEU A 223 17.78 4.58 5.05
CA LEU A 223 18.21 5.80 5.73
C LEU A 223 17.08 6.84 5.75
N ILE A 224 16.54 7.11 6.93
CA ILE A 224 15.51 8.13 7.13
C ILE A 224 16.20 9.48 7.33
N PRO A 225 15.92 10.50 6.50
CA PRO A 225 16.55 11.81 6.63
C PRO A 225 16.24 12.50 7.97
N ASP A 226 17.22 13.23 8.54
CA ASP A 226 17.09 13.92 9.83
C ASP A 226 15.90 14.87 9.88
N HIS A 227 15.60 15.57 8.78
CA HIS A 227 14.44 16.47 8.72
C HIS A 227 13.08 15.74 8.81
N VAL A 228 13.03 14.44 8.54
CA VAL A 228 11.86 13.58 8.76
C VAL A 228 11.83 13.06 10.18
N MET A 229 12.99 12.61 10.69
CA MET A 229 13.11 12.10 12.06
C MET A 229 12.78 13.17 13.10
N ASN A 230 13.26 14.40 12.89
CA ASN A 230 13.11 15.51 13.83
C ASN A 230 12.04 16.53 13.40
N THR A 231 10.99 16.08 12.69
CA THR A 231 9.96 16.97 12.16
C THR A 231 8.99 17.44 13.24
N ASP A 232 8.66 18.75 13.23
CA ASP A 232 7.56 19.32 14.00
C ASP A 232 6.20 19.27 13.26
N ASN A 233 6.19 18.82 12.03
CA ASN A 233 4.97 18.68 11.23
C ASN A 233 4.18 17.47 11.71
N LYS A 234 3.05 17.72 12.38
CA LYS A 234 2.19 16.67 12.95
C LYS A 234 1.74 15.61 11.95
N GLU A 235 1.50 15.99 10.68
CA GLU A 235 1.14 15.06 9.59
C GLU A 235 2.29 14.10 9.28
N VAL A 236 3.49 14.64 9.11
CA VAL A 236 4.69 13.84 8.81
C VAL A 236 5.07 12.99 10.01
N ALA A 237 4.99 13.54 11.22
CA ALA A 237 5.29 12.82 12.46
C ALA A 237 4.38 11.59 12.63
N ALA A 238 3.07 11.73 12.40
CA ALA A 238 2.14 10.62 12.51
C ALA A 238 2.47 9.49 11.51
N ILE A 239 2.79 9.84 10.25
CA ILE A 239 3.16 8.84 9.24
C ILE A 239 4.52 8.21 9.58
N ARG A 240 5.52 8.99 10.04
CA ARG A 240 6.81 8.49 10.50
C ARG A 240 6.63 7.47 11.63
N ASP A 241 5.81 7.78 12.63
CA ASP A 241 5.65 6.94 13.80
C ASP A 241 5.04 5.57 13.46
N VAL A 242 4.05 5.53 12.56
CA VAL A 242 3.51 4.25 12.07
C VAL A 242 4.49 3.55 11.13
N MET A 243 5.24 4.26 10.30
CA MET A 243 6.28 3.70 9.45
C MET A 243 7.35 2.96 10.29
N LEU A 244 7.80 3.57 11.38
CA LEU A 244 8.77 2.94 12.29
C LEU A 244 8.22 1.68 12.96
N GLN A 245 6.93 1.65 13.29
CA GLN A 245 6.27 0.44 13.79
C GLN A 245 6.19 -0.66 12.72
N CYS A 246 5.93 -0.29 11.46
CA CYS A 246 5.96 -1.23 10.34
C CYS A 246 7.35 -1.86 10.16
N TYR A 247 8.40 -1.12 10.43
CA TYR A 247 9.80 -1.55 10.30
C TYR A 247 10.33 -2.38 11.48
N ALA A 248 9.50 -2.74 12.45
CA ALA A 248 9.95 -3.64 13.52
C ALA A 248 10.57 -4.91 12.92
N ILE A 249 11.81 -5.22 13.32
CA ILE A 249 12.55 -6.38 12.80
C ILE A 249 11.86 -7.69 13.18
N ASP A 250 11.35 -7.77 14.41
CA ASP A 250 10.48 -8.86 14.84
C ASP A 250 9.08 -8.67 14.26
N PRO A 251 8.60 -9.55 13.33
CA PRO A 251 7.29 -9.41 12.72
C PRO A 251 6.14 -9.36 13.74
N SER A 252 6.29 -10.05 14.88
CA SER A 252 5.26 -10.09 15.93
C SER A 252 5.02 -8.73 16.60
N LYS A 253 5.98 -7.82 16.48
CA LYS A 253 5.90 -6.45 17.03
C LYS A 253 5.26 -5.46 16.07
N ARG A 254 5.07 -5.82 14.80
CA ARG A 254 4.37 -4.98 13.84
C ARG A 254 2.88 -4.96 14.14
N PRO A 255 2.23 -3.78 14.18
CA PRO A 255 0.77 -3.70 14.36
C PRO A 255 0.03 -4.39 13.20
N SER A 256 -1.27 -4.61 13.35
CA SER A 256 -2.11 -4.99 12.22
C SER A 256 -2.38 -3.78 11.32
N ALA A 257 -2.72 -4.01 10.05
CA ALA A 257 -3.12 -2.94 9.13
C ALA A 257 -4.33 -2.16 9.67
N ARG A 258 -5.30 -2.83 10.28
CA ARG A 258 -6.45 -2.19 10.92
C ARG A 258 -6.07 -1.28 12.09
N MET A 259 -5.10 -1.67 12.92
CA MET A 259 -4.60 -0.79 13.99
C MET A 259 -3.95 0.47 13.42
N ILE A 260 -3.16 0.34 12.35
CA ILE A 260 -2.54 1.47 11.66
C ILE A 260 -3.59 2.38 11.04
N ALA A 261 -4.58 1.83 10.34
CA ALA A 261 -5.67 2.57 9.73
C ALA A 261 -6.45 3.40 10.76
N ASN A 262 -6.85 2.78 11.87
CA ASN A 262 -7.56 3.45 12.96
C ASN A 262 -6.72 4.57 13.61
N HIS A 263 -5.41 4.34 13.78
CA HIS A 263 -4.52 5.37 14.30
C HIS A 263 -4.44 6.59 13.37
N LEU A 264 -4.21 6.36 12.07
CA LEU A 264 -4.12 7.41 11.06
C LEU A 264 -5.45 8.18 10.92
N GLU A 265 -6.59 7.49 11.00
CA GLU A 265 -7.92 8.10 11.01
C GLU A 265 -8.10 9.07 12.18
N ASN A 266 -7.75 8.62 13.38
CA ASN A 266 -7.84 9.47 14.57
C ASN A 266 -7.00 10.74 14.42
N VAL A 267 -5.76 10.63 13.94
CA VAL A 267 -4.90 11.80 13.69
C VAL A 267 -5.49 12.69 12.60
N LEU A 268 -5.99 12.12 11.51
CA LEU A 268 -6.62 12.87 10.42
C LEU A 268 -7.82 13.68 10.91
N ASN A 269 -8.68 13.08 11.72
CA ASN A 269 -9.84 13.72 12.31
C ASN A 269 -9.44 14.87 13.27
N GLN A 270 -8.46 14.65 14.13
CA GLN A 270 -7.93 15.67 15.04
C GLN A 270 -7.38 16.89 14.30
N LEU A 271 -6.50 16.66 13.31
CA LEU A 271 -5.88 17.73 12.53
C LEU A 271 -6.90 18.47 11.65
N SER A 272 -7.90 17.77 11.12
CA SER A 272 -9.01 18.38 10.38
C SER A 272 -9.85 19.30 11.24
N ALA A 273 -10.15 18.90 12.47
CA ALA A 273 -10.87 19.71 13.45
C ALA A 273 -10.08 20.96 13.87
N GLU A 274 -8.77 20.83 14.11
CA GLU A 274 -7.87 21.96 14.40
C GLU A 274 -7.88 22.99 13.25
N GLN A 275 -7.78 22.52 11.99
CA GLN A 275 -7.84 23.42 10.83
C GLN A 275 -9.17 24.15 10.70
N SER A 276 -10.29 23.49 10.99
CA SER A 276 -11.63 24.08 10.94
C SER A 276 -11.78 25.19 11.98
N LYS A 277 -11.28 24.98 13.19
CA LYS A 277 -11.29 26.00 14.27
C LYS A 277 -10.49 27.24 13.89
N ILE A 278 -9.30 27.06 13.29
CA ILE A 278 -8.44 28.17 12.83
C ILE A 278 -9.13 28.97 11.72
N LYS A 279 -9.81 28.33 10.78
CA LYS A 279 -10.55 29.02 9.70
C LYS A 279 -11.71 29.86 10.25
N VAL A 280 -12.42 29.34 11.24
CA VAL A 280 -13.55 30.08 11.87
C VAL A 280 -13.04 31.30 12.66
N SER A 281 -11.96 31.16 13.43
CA SER A 281 -11.37 32.27 14.18
C SER A 281 -10.86 33.41 13.26
N ARG A 282 -10.20 33.06 12.13
CA ARG A 282 -9.75 34.06 11.16
C ARG A 282 -10.89 34.81 10.51
N LYS A 283 -12.00 34.14 10.12
CA LYS A 283 -13.18 34.81 9.57
C LYS A 283 -13.83 35.78 10.57
N LYS A 284 -13.85 35.44 11.86
CA LYS A 284 -14.38 36.33 12.91
C LYS A 284 -13.51 37.58 13.09
N SER A 285 -12.18 37.47 13.08
CA SER A 285 -11.26 38.60 13.16
C SER A 285 -11.35 39.56 11.98
N GLU A 286 -11.51 39.03 10.76
CA GLU A 286 -11.67 39.82 9.52
C GLU A 286 -13.02 40.60 9.49
N GLN A 287 -14.08 40.02 10.06
CA GLN A 287 -15.39 40.71 10.15
C GLN A 287 -15.43 41.74 11.25
N GLY A 288 -14.70 41.56 12.35
CA GLY A 288 -14.59 42.51 13.44
C GLY A 288 -13.79 43.78 13.04
N GLY A 289 -12.75 43.63 12.21
CA GLY A 289 -11.93 44.75 11.74
C GLY A 289 -12.55 45.62 10.64
N LYS A 290 -13.69 45.21 10.04
CA LYS A 290 -14.43 46.02 9.05
C LYS A 290 -15.57 46.86 9.67
N ARG A 291 -15.76 46.81 10.98
CA ARG A 291 -16.80 47.56 11.70
C ARG A 291 -16.27 48.74 12.57
N SER A 292 -14.98 48.97 12.53
CA SER A 292 -14.28 50.13 13.07
C SER A 292 -13.79 51.02 11.95
#